data_3b4fc9f547a7c580779ca9144dcaadfb
#
_entry.id   3b4fc9f547a7c580779ca9144dcaadfb
#
_cell.length_a   1.000
_cell.length_b   1.000
_cell.length_c   1.000
_cell.angle_alpha   90.00
_cell.angle_beta   90.00
_cell.angle_gamma   90.00
#
_symmetry.space_group_name_H-M   'P 1'
#
loop_
_entity.id
_entity.type
_entity.pdbx_description
1 polymer ?
#
loop_
_entity_poly.entity_id
_entity_poly.type
_entity_poly.pdbx_seq_one_letter_code
_entity_poly.pdbx_strand_id
1 'polypeptide(L)'
;MNHFIRKSLPLALGISLALQSLTFAAGANMTAARYHSGSEHDRLVFDLSAAPDYTIRASADGQEIIVDFKDVAERNFKPTPFHSSRIESVRYSQDHGHMLVTLRLKAGMTYKVNKLTAPFRVFIDVLPQRAADTAAASHSTPTQPAQQSVSSGAGSITALNLDGMYTELAAPGIAKRKYVYWDDTGKVTAYFLEADKNLYKVEPVLAQNQVPGLQATSGMSDAHDAVAAINATYFAGSGDMLGMVKIDGLMAGTTYYNRSAFGIMPDGSTVFGRVSYSGTVTLGGASQSVSGVDAERGENNLIIYNKWYGSRTRTNDCGMEYTVVNGKVSAINTGNSVIPADGCVISVHGTAADAFAGVKAGDKAVIQQELGSPWNDAVDIMGAGPRLVQDGQVNVTAADEAFPADIRYGRAPRSAIAVLQNGNYLFGVVDGRQADSHGLTLTEWAELLKKVGARDAMNLDGGGSSDLVVGGEVQNSPSDGSERSVGSALIVVKK
;
A
#
# COMPACT_ATOMS: atom_id res chain seq x y z
N MET A 1 34.62 -51.07 -60.58
CA MET A 1 34.55 -52.39 -59.91
C MET A 1 34.01 -52.18 -58.55
N ASN A 2 32.98 -52.93 -58.21
CA ASN A 2 32.22 -53.10 -57.02
C ASN A 2 31.07 -52.06 -56.73
N HIS A 3 29.91 -52.57 -57.14
CA HIS A 3 28.59 -52.16 -56.75
C HIS A 3 28.33 -52.35 -55.24
N PHE A 4 27.73 -51.38 -54.56
CA PHE A 4 27.01 -51.59 -53.30
C PHE A 4 25.54 -51.26 -53.50
N ILE A 5 24.74 -52.24 -53.40
CA ILE A 5 23.27 -52.22 -53.44
C ILE A 5 22.76 -51.71 -52.11
N ARG A 6 22.06 -50.55 -52.09
CA ARG A 6 21.32 -50.05 -50.93
C ARG A 6 19.91 -50.71 -50.94
N LYS A 7 19.65 -51.54 -49.96
CA LYS A 7 18.29 -52.01 -49.64
C LYS A 7 17.57 -50.88 -48.84
N SER A 8 16.46 -50.39 -49.38
CA SER A 8 15.51 -49.51 -48.73
C SER A 8 14.58 -50.30 -47.81
N LEU A 9 14.53 -49.99 -46.52
CA LEU A 9 13.51 -50.43 -45.58
C LEU A 9 12.39 -49.38 -45.56
N PRO A 10 11.13 -49.74 -45.53
CA PRO A 10 10.02 -48.79 -45.36
C PRO A 10 9.87 -48.43 -43.88
N LEU A 11 9.89 -47.15 -43.60
CA LEU A 11 9.61 -46.56 -42.29
C LEU A 11 8.09 -46.51 -42.11
N ALA A 12 7.57 -47.40 -41.25
CA ALA A 12 6.17 -47.34 -40.83
C ALA A 12 5.99 -46.20 -39.81
N LEU A 13 5.29 -45.17 -40.25
CA LEU A 13 4.91 -44.03 -39.37
C LEU A 13 3.71 -44.43 -38.52
N GLY A 14 3.95 -44.87 -37.30
CA GLY A 14 2.91 -45.13 -36.31
C GLY A 14 2.41 -43.78 -35.72
N ILE A 15 1.23 -43.35 -36.14
CA ILE A 15 0.52 -42.24 -35.50
C ILE A 15 -0.07 -42.75 -34.18
N SER A 16 0.61 -42.48 -33.07
CA SER A 16 0.02 -42.61 -31.74
C SER A 16 -0.96 -41.48 -31.52
N LEU A 17 -2.25 -41.71 -31.64
CA LEU A 17 -3.29 -40.86 -31.11
C LEU A 17 -3.19 -40.92 -29.57
N ALA A 18 -2.58 -39.89 -28.95
CA ALA A 18 -2.73 -39.64 -27.52
C ALA A 18 -4.17 -39.16 -27.30
N LEU A 19 -5.04 -40.03 -26.82
CA LEU A 19 -6.28 -39.59 -26.18
C LEU A 19 -5.87 -38.79 -24.93
N GLN A 20 -5.88 -37.49 -25.05
CA GLN A 20 -5.96 -36.64 -23.87
C GLN A 20 -7.35 -36.84 -23.28
N SER A 21 -7.42 -37.62 -22.21
CA SER A 21 -8.58 -37.62 -21.32
C SER A 21 -8.75 -36.21 -20.78
N LEU A 22 -9.75 -35.48 -21.26
CA LEU A 22 -10.29 -34.32 -20.61
C LEU A 22 -10.77 -34.77 -19.23
N THR A 23 -9.93 -34.61 -18.21
CA THR A 23 -10.35 -34.64 -16.81
C THR A 23 -11.17 -33.37 -16.61
N PHE A 24 -12.49 -33.50 -16.72
CA PHE A 24 -13.38 -32.53 -16.12
C PHE A 24 -12.98 -32.44 -14.64
N ALA A 25 -12.62 -31.26 -14.17
CA ALA A 25 -12.44 -31.01 -12.76
C ALA A 25 -13.75 -31.44 -12.07
N ALA A 26 -13.69 -32.45 -11.22
CA ALA A 26 -14.85 -32.89 -10.48
C ALA A 26 -15.32 -31.74 -9.64
N GLY A 27 -16.56 -31.28 -9.84
CA GLY A 27 -17.15 -30.18 -9.08
C GLY A 27 -17.00 -30.43 -7.57
N ALA A 28 -16.97 -29.36 -6.78
CA ALA A 28 -16.91 -29.46 -5.32
C ALA A 28 -18.16 -30.21 -4.81
N ASN A 29 -18.00 -31.00 -3.74
CA ASN A 29 -19.14 -31.63 -3.06
C ASN A 29 -19.32 -30.97 -1.71
N MET A 30 -20.56 -30.66 -1.33
CA MET A 30 -20.89 -30.30 0.04
C MET A 30 -20.94 -31.60 0.86
N THR A 31 -20.00 -31.75 1.79
CA THR A 31 -19.81 -32.98 2.56
C THR A 31 -20.58 -32.98 3.88
N ALA A 32 -20.84 -31.79 4.43
CA ALA A 32 -21.66 -31.60 5.61
C ALA A 32 -22.20 -30.17 5.70
N ALA A 33 -23.33 -30.01 6.41
CA ALA A 33 -23.75 -28.72 6.96
C ALA A 33 -23.98 -28.88 8.47
N ARG A 34 -23.38 -28.00 9.24
CA ARG A 34 -23.37 -28.03 10.70
C ARG A 34 -23.89 -26.73 11.25
N TYR A 35 -24.61 -26.83 12.36
CA TYR A 35 -25.17 -25.66 13.05
C TYR A 35 -24.62 -25.60 14.47
N HIS A 36 -24.32 -24.37 14.91
CA HIS A 36 -23.95 -24.07 16.29
C HIS A 36 -24.69 -22.80 16.76
N SER A 37 -25.34 -22.88 17.93
CA SER A 37 -25.96 -21.73 18.55
C SER A 37 -25.09 -21.22 19.70
N GLY A 38 -24.68 -19.94 19.60
CA GLY A 38 -23.89 -19.25 20.59
C GLY A 38 -24.64 -18.10 21.26
N SER A 39 -24.09 -17.55 22.35
CA SER A 39 -24.65 -16.39 23.03
C SER A 39 -24.72 -15.14 22.14
N GLU A 40 -23.72 -14.91 21.34
CA GLU A 40 -23.56 -13.71 20.50
C GLU A 40 -24.08 -13.91 19.07
N HIS A 41 -23.90 -15.09 18.48
CA HIS A 41 -24.30 -15.43 17.12
C HIS A 41 -24.63 -16.90 16.97
N ASP A 42 -25.43 -17.22 15.97
CA ASP A 42 -25.64 -18.57 15.47
C ASP A 42 -24.80 -18.78 14.23
N ARG A 43 -24.12 -19.91 14.12
CA ARG A 43 -23.21 -20.23 13.00
C ARG A 43 -23.70 -21.43 12.20
N LEU A 44 -23.87 -21.25 10.90
CA LEU A 44 -24.07 -22.31 9.92
C LEU A 44 -22.76 -22.55 9.17
N VAL A 45 -22.27 -23.79 9.12
CA VAL A 45 -21.01 -24.17 8.46
C VAL A 45 -21.30 -25.20 7.37
N PHE A 46 -20.84 -24.93 6.16
CA PHE A 46 -20.85 -25.84 5.02
C PHE A 46 -19.44 -26.37 4.80
N ASP A 47 -19.24 -27.67 4.98
CA ASP A 47 -17.97 -28.34 4.67
C ASP A 47 -17.97 -28.79 3.21
N LEU A 48 -16.90 -28.51 2.48
CA LEU A 48 -16.77 -28.72 1.03
C LEU A 48 -15.51 -29.53 0.70
N SER A 49 -15.59 -30.36 -0.33
CA SER A 49 -14.46 -31.23 -0.76
C SER A 49 -13.38 -30.49 -1.54
N ALA A 50 -13.72 -29.31 -2.08
CA ALA A 50 -12.81 -28.44 -2.82
C ALA A 50 -13.21 -26.97 -2.60
N ALA A 51 -12.39 -26.03 -3.06
CA ALA A 51 -12.69 -24.61 -2.99
C ALA A 51 -13.99 -24.30 -3.75
N PRO A 52 -15.03 -23.76 -3.09
CA PRO A 52 -16.29 -23.46 -3.75
C PRO A 52 -16.23 -22.14 -4.53
N ASP A 53 -16.84 -22.11 -5.70
CA ASP A 53 -17.35 -20.87 -6.29
C ASP A 53 -18.79 -20.68 -5.78
N TYR A 54 -19.10 -19.51 -5.20
CA TYR A 54 -20.44 -19.22 -4.69
C TYR A 54 -20.77 -17.73 -4.76
N THR A 55 -22.04 -17.44 -4.93
CA THR A 55 -22.59 -16.10 -4.83
C THR A 55 -23.60 -15.98 -3.70
N ILE A 56 -23.80 -14.76 -3.19
CA ILE A 56 -24.77 -14.49 -2.12
C ILE A 56 -25.74 -13.43 -2.61
N ARG A 57 -27.03 -13.69 -2.42
CA ARG A 57 -28.10 -12.74 -2.68
C ARG A 57 -28.94 -12.58 -1.42
N ALA A 58 -29.34 -11.36 -1.10
CA ALA A 58 -30.27 -11.09 -0.04
C ALA A 58 -31.55 -10.45 -0.59
N SER A 59 -32.68 -10.73 0.04
CA SER A 59 -33.94 -10.02 -0.22
C SER A 59 -33.81 -8.53 0.17
N ALA A 60 -34.69 -7.69 -0.37
CA ALA A 60 -34.68 -6.24 -0.12
C ALA A 60 -34.85 -5.88 1.37
N ASP A 61 -35.51 -6.74 2.15
CA ASP A 61 -35.69 -6.61 3.61
C ASP A 61 -34.50 -7.22 4.40
N GLY A 62 -33.52 -7.84 3.70
CA GLY A 62 -32.38 -8.51 4.31
C GLY A 62 -32.74 -9.77 5.14
N GLN A 63 -33.98 -10.23 5.13
CA GLN A 63 -34.42 -11.38 5.93
C GLN A 63 -34.24 -12.72 5.21
N GLU A 64 -34.16 -12.74 3.88
CA GLU A 64 -33.92 -13.96 3.14
C GLU A 64 -32.54 -13.86 2.44
N ILE A 65 -31.70 -14.86 2.64
CA ILE A 65 -30.35 -14.96 2.09
C ILE A 65 -30.26 -16.25 1.29
N ILE A 66 -29.81 -16.13 0.04
CA ILE A 66 -29.55 -17.27 -0.84
C ILE A 66 -28.03 -17.34 -1.07
N VAL A 67 -27.43 -18.44 -0.65
CA VAL A 67 -26.05 -18.80 -1.02
C VAL A 67 -26.13 -19.81 -2.15
N ASP A 68 -25.65 -19.42 -3.30
CA ASP A 68 -25.63 -20.19 -4.54
C ASP A 68 -24.23 -20.76 -4.75
N PHE A 69 -24.03 -22.04 -4.45
CA PHE A 69 -22.79 -22.75 -4.67
C PHE A 69 -22.80 -23.33 -6.08
N LYS A 70 -21.94 -22.84 -6.96
CA LYS A 70 -21.82 -23.30 -8.33
C LYS A 70 -21.05 -24.62 -8.39
N ASP A 71 -21.47 -25.51 -9.29
CA ASP A 71 -20.84 -26.83 -9.51
C ASP A 71 -20.67 -27.65 -8.22
N VAL A 72 -21.59 -27.52 -7.27
CA VAL A 72 -21.63 -28.28 -6.02
C VAL A 72 -22.81 -29.24 -6.03
N ALA A 73 -22.52 -30.56 -6.00
CA ALA A 73 -23.52 -31.60 -5.95
C ALA A 73 -23.83 -32.01 -4.49
N GLU A 74 -25.12 -32.28 -4.20
CA GLU A 74 -25.51 -32.94 -2.97
C GLU A 74 -25.20 -34.44 -3.07
N ARG A 75 -24.36 -34.95 -2.13
CA ARG A 75 -24.09 -36.39 -2.02
C ARG A 75 -24.22 -36.84 -0.58
N ASN A 76 -25.28 -37.61 -0.30
CA ASN A 76 -25.55 -38.18 1.05
C ASN A 76 -25.54 -37.14 2.18
N PHE A 77 -25.91 -35.93 1.86
CA PHE A 77 -25.95 -34.83 2.81
C PHE A 77 -27.28 -34.87 3.58
N LYS A 78 -27.19 -34.98 4.91
CA LYS A 78 -28.34 -34.82 5.80
C LYS A 78 -28.14 -33.52 6.60
N PRO A 79 -29.01 -32.49 6.41
CA PRO A 79 -28.93 -31.29 7.21
C PRO A 79 -29.06 -31.63 8.71
N THR A 80 -28.20 -31.03 9.53
CA THR A 80 -28.29 -31.16 10.97
C THR A 80 -29.57 -30.43 11.43
N PRO A 81 -30.49 -31.08 12.22
CA PRO A 81 -31.56 -30.38 12.82
C PRO A 81 -31.05 -29.23 13.68
N PHE A 82 -31.70 -28.06 13.61
CA PHE A 82 -31.29 -26.92 14.41
C PHE A 82 -32.48 -26.28 15.14
N HIS A 83 -32.16 -25.69 16.27
CA HIS A 83 -33.07 -24.82 17.00
C HIS A 83 -32.40 -23.48 17.16
N SER A 84 -32.93 -22.46 16.52
CA SER A 84 -32.32 -21.14 16.49
C SER A 84 -33.26 -20.07 17.04
N SER A 85 -32.74 -19.19 17.87
CA SER A 85 -33.42 -17.95 18.24
C SER A 85 -33.33 -16.87 17.16
N ARG A 86 -32.43 -17.04 16.16
CA ARG A 86 -32.07 -16.04 15.15
C ARG A 86 -32.44 -16.44 13.72
N ILE A 87 -32.44 -17.75 13.40
CA ILE A 87 -32.76 -18.27 12.08
C ILE A 87 -34.15 -18.90 12.13
N GLU A 88 -35.00 -18.52 11.18
CA GLU A 88 -36.37 -19.06 11.06
C GLU A 88 -36.35 -20.41 10.32
N SER A 89 -35.68 -20.46 9.19
CA SER A 89 -35.57 -21.68 8.38
C SER A 89 -34.29 -21.71 7.54
N VAL A 90 -33.83 -22.93 7.19
CA VAL A 90 -32.78 -23.20 6.22
C VAL A 90 -33.32 -24.22 5.22
N ARG A 91 -33.26 -23.92 3.94
CA ARG A 91 -33.70 -24.78 2.85
C ARG A 91 -32.55 -25.06 1.93
N TYR A 92 -32.49 -26.27 1.38
CA TYR A 92 -31.51 -26.71 0.41
C TYR A 92 -32.26 -27.13 -0.86
N SER A 93 -31.80 -26.64 -2.02
CA SER A 93 -32.32 -27.03 -3.33
C SER A 93 -31.19 -27.11 -4.34
N GLN A 94 -31.38 -28.00 -5.33
CA GLN A 94 -30.48 -28.07 -6.49
C GLN A 94 -31.16 -27.45 -7.71
N ASP A 95 -30.40 -26.66 -8.44
CA ASP A 95 -30.85 -26.09 -9.70
C ASP A 95 -29.68 -26.09 -10.70
N HIS A 96 -29.83 -26.86 -11.80
CA HIS A 96 -28.87 -26.95 -12.93
C HIS A 96 -27.39 -27.07 -12.53
N GLY A 97 -27.08 -27.92 -11.53
CA GLY A 97 -25.71 -28.14 -11.03
C GLY A 97 -25.29 -27.21 -9.90
N HIS A 98 -26.15 -26.29 -9.49
CA HIS A 98 -25.94 -25.39 -8.35
C HIS A 98 -26.61 -25.93 -7.10
N MET A 99 -25.96 -25.81 -5.94
CA MET A 99 -26.56 -26.03 -4.63
C MET A 99 -27.00 -24.70 -4.05
N LEU A 100 -28.29 -24.47 -3.95
CA LEU A 100 -28.86 -23.26 -3.35
C LEU A 100 -29.18 -23.51 -1.88
N VAL A 101 -28.62 -22.71 -1.01
CA VAL A 101 -28.94 -22.69 0.43
C VAL A 101 -29.69 -21.40 0.74
N THR A 102 -30.99 -21.50 1.03
CA THR A 102 -31.84 -20.38 1.38
C THR A 102 -32.02 -20.32 2.90
N LEU A 103 -31.54 -19.24 3.51
CA LEU A 103 -31.74 -18.94 4.92
C LEU A 103 -32.83 -17.87 5.08
N ARG A 104 -33.76 -18.09 6.00
CA ARG A 104 -34.68 -17.05 6.44
C ARG A 104 -34.34 -16.67 7.88
N LEU A 105 -34.04 -15.38 8.07
CA LEU A 105 -33.70 -14.81 9.38
C LEU A 105 -34.96 -14.34 10.11
N LYS A 106 -34.94 -14.37 11.44
CA LYS A 106 -35.93 -13.68 12.23
C LYS A 106 -35.74 -12.17 12.17
N ALA A 107 -36.81 -11.41 12.43
CA ALA A 107 -36.79 -9.96 12.45
C ALA A 107 -35.69 -9.41 13.39
N GLY A 108 -34.99 -8.37 12.96
CA GLY A 108 -33.90 -7.75 13.74
C GLY A 108 -32.60 -8.54 13.75
N MET A 109 -32.42 -9.46 12.81
CA MET A 109 -31.17 -10.19 12.63
C MET A 109 -30.43 -9.70 11.37
N THR A 110 -29.10 -9.81 11.40
CA THR A 110 -28.19 -9.61 10.28
C THR A 110 -27.23 -10.79 10.14
N TYR A 111 -26.40 -10.82 9.12
CA TYR A 111 -25.52 -11.95 8.86
C TYR A 111 -24.14 -11.52 8.39
N LYS A 112 -23.17 -12.43 8.57
CA LYS A 112 -21.83 -12.35 7.98
C LYS A 112 -21.50 -13.70 7.34
N VAL A 113 -20.91 -13.69 6.14
CA VAL A 113 -20.47 -14.91 5.45
C VAL A 113 -18.96 -14.90 5.36
N ASN A 114 -18.35 -16.02 5.72
CA ASN A 114 -16.92 -16.22 5.75
C ASN A 114 -16.55 -17.57 5.14
N LYS A 115 -15.29 -17.73 4.68
CA LYS A 115 -14.76 -18.99 4.16
C LYS A 115 -13.42 -19.36 4.76
N LEU A 116 -13.16 -20.66 4.85
CA LEU A 116 -11.86 -21.23 5.18
C LEU A 116 -11.37 -22.09 4.01
N THR A 117 -10.06 -22.11 3.80
CA THR A 117 -9.44 -22.83 2.66
C THR A 117 -8.79 -24.16 3.04
N ALA A 118 -8.63 -24.42 4.34
CA ALA A 118 -8.06 -25.69 4.81
C ALA A 118 -8.64 -26.06 6.20
N PRO A 119 -9.60 -26.97 6.29
CA PRO A 119 -10.41 -27.55 5.21
C PRO A 119 -11.36 -26.51 4.57
N PHE A 120 -11.79 -26.76 3.34
CA PHE A 120 -12.71 -25.86 2.63
C PHE A 120 -14.04 -25.77 3.32
N ARG A 121 -14.40 -24.57 3.77
CA ARG A 121 -15.65 -24.27 4.47
C ARG A 121 -16.20 -22.92 4.07
N VAL A 122 -17.50 -22.81 3.97
CA VAL A 122 -18.23 -21.55 3.99
C VAL A 122 -19.07 -21.54 5.24
N PHE A 123 -19.07 -20.46 5.99
CA PHE A 123 -19.91 -20.36 7.17
C PHE A 123 -20.60 -19.00 7.27
N ILE A 124 -21.81 -19.02 7.84
CA ILE A 124 -22.69 -17.87 7.98
C ILE A 124 -22.93 -17.67 9.46
N ASP A 125 -22.52 -16.50 9.96
CA ASP A 125 -22.83 -16.04 11.30
C ASP A 125 -24.08 -15.15 11.26
N VAL A 126 -25.11 -15.51 12.02
CA VAL A 126 -26.34 -14.74 12.19
C VAL A 126 -26.33 -14.11 13.56
N LEU A 127 -26.45 -12.79 13.63
CA LEU A 127 -26.31 -11.98 14.83
C LEU A 127 -27.42 -10.92 14.90
N PRO A 128 -27.75 -10.41 16.11
CA PRO A 128 -28.72 -9.34 16.24
C PRO A 128 -28.27 -8.08 15.49
N GLN A 129 -29.18 -7.48 14.74
CA GLN A 129 -28.97 -6.17 14.10
C GLN A 129 -29.01 -5.11 15.22
N ARG A 130 -27.93 -4.32 15.32
CA ARG A 130 -27.93 -3.20 16.29
C ARG A 130 -28.85 -2.09 15.78
N ALA A 131 -29.51 -1.37 16.69
CA ALA A 131 -30.54 -0.35 16.40
C ALA A 131 -30.09 0.81 15.48
N ALA A 132 -28.80 0.91 15.15
CA ALA A 132 -28.25 1.86 14.18
C ALA A 132 -28.43 1.45 12.70
N ASP A 133 -28.80 0.18 12.41
CA ASP A 133 -28.82 -0.36 11.04
C ASP A 133 -30.21 -0.23 10.36
N THR A 134 -31.25 0.24 11.07
CA THR A 134 -32.66 0.21 10.60
C THR A 134 -33.12 1.43 9.79
N ALA A 135 -32.25 2.41 9.53
CA ALA A 135 -32.63 3.67 8.88
C ALA A 135 -32.47 3.71 7.33
N ALA A 136 -32.13 2.61 6.66
CA ALA A 136 -31.83 2.61 5.24
C ALA A 136 -32.57 1.55 4.42
N ALA A 137 -33.90 1.49 4.49
CA ALA A 137 -34.70 0.71 3.56
C ALA A 137 -35.92 1.50 3.06
N SER A 138 -35.74 2.34 2.07
CA SER A 138 -36.82 2.79 1.19
C SER A 138 -36.32 3.09 -0.23
N HIS A 139 -36.94 2.42 -1.17
CA HIS A 139 -36.79 2.32 -2.62
C HIS A 139 -36.19 3.51 -3.38
N SER A 140 -35.28 3.22 -4.34
CA SER A 140 -35.24 3.87 -5.65
C SER A 140 -34.41 3.05 -6.68
N THR A 141 -34.82 3.12 -7.93
CA THR A 141 -34.42 2.50 -9.18
C THR A 141 -32.93 2.73 -9.53
N PRO A 142 -32.24 1.87 -10.31
CA PRO A 142 -30.80 1.91 -10.48
C PRO A 142 -30.33 3.03 -11.41
N THR A 143 -29.66 4.00 -10.83
CA THR A 143 -28.82 4.97 -11.56
C THR A 143 -27.45 4.92 -10.90
N GLN A 144 -26.37 4.97 -11.68
CA GLN A 144 -24.94 4.88 -11.37
C GLN A 144 -24.53 4.92 -9.88
N PRO A 145 -23.52 4.16 -9.42
CA PRO A 145 -23.19 4.06 -8.00
C PRO A 145 -22.60 5.37 -7.47
N ALA A 146 -23.44 6.13 -6.77
CA ALA A 146 -22.97 7.22 -5.92
C ALA A 146 -22.39 6.61 -4.63
N GLN A 147 -21.19 7.01 -4.27
CA GLN A 147 -20.52 6.65 -3.03
C GLN A 147 -21.38 7.14 -1.84
N GLN A 148 -21.90 6.24 -1.03
CA GLN A 148 -22.55 6.57 0.25
C GLN A 148 -21.54 6.43 1.38
N SER A 149 -21.30 7.52 2.08
CA SER A 149 -20.56 7.55 3.35
C SER A 149 -21.48 7.12 4.48
N VAL A 150 -21.08 6.13 5.27
CA VAL A 150 -21.78 5.72 6.48
C VAL A 150 -21.25 6.56 7.64
N SER A 151 -22.07 7.54 8.07
CA SER A 151 -21.77 8.39 9.22
C SER A 151 -22.38 7.78 10.48
N SER A 152 -21.57 7.20 11.33
CA SER A 152 -21.88 7.02 12.75
C SER A 152 -20.73 7.67 13.53
N GLY A 153 -20.97 8.23 14.71
CA GLY A 153 -20.04 9.06 15.51
C GLY A 153 -18.64 8.46 15.84
N ALA A 154 -18.14 7.59 15.01
CA ALA A 154 -16.85 6.91 15.04
C ALA A 154 -16.28 6.81 13.61
N GLY A 155 -15.97 7.96 12.98
CA GLY A 155 -15.28 8.04 11.70
C GLY A 155 -16.13 7.68 10.46
N SER A 156 -15.82 8.33 9.33
CA SER A 156 -16.47 8.09 8.03
C SER A 156 -15.59 7.20 7.15
N ILE A 157 -15.92 5.93 7.02
CA ILE A 157 -15.23 4.97 6.15
C ILE A 157 -16.03 4.77 4.86
N THR A 158 -15.35 4.73 3.71
CA THR A 158 -15.95 4.50 2.40
C THR A 158 -16.53 3.08 2.31
N ALA A 159 -17.80 2.96 1.94
CA ALA A 159 -18.39 1.67 1.61
C ALA A 159 -17.88 1.20 0.24
N LEU A 160 -17.05 0.17 0.20
CA LEU A 160 -16.54 -0.46 -1.02
C LEU A 160 -17.10 -1.89 -1.14
N ASN A 161 -17.97 -2.11 -2.13
CA ASN A 161 -18.56 -3.41 -2.42
C ASN A 161 -18.00 -3.93 -3.76
N LEU A 162 -16.73 -4.39 -3.74
CA LEU A 162 -16.13 -5.07 -4.88
C LEU A 162 -16.19 -6.58 -4.65
N ASP A 163 -16.60 -7.31 -5.69
CA ASP A 163 -16.60 -8.78 -5.66
C ASP A 163 -15.17 -9.30 -5.40
N GLY A 164 -15.01 -10.15 -4.41
CA GLY A 164 -13.68 -10.60 -3.94
C GLY A 164 -12.99 -9.70 -2.91
N MET A 165 -13.63 -8.59 -2.47
CA MET A 165 -13.09 -7.72 -1.41
C MET A 165 -13.67 -8.09 -0.05
N TYR A 166 -12.77 -8.31 0.89
CA TYR A 166 -13.09 -8.43 2.32
C TYR A 166 -12.71 -7.15 3.04
N THR A 167 -13.61 -6.61 3.86
CA THR A 167 -13.39 -5.39 4.67
C THR A 167 -13.56 -5.72 6.15
N GLU A 168 -12.61 -5.24 6.97
CA GLU A 168 -12.63 -5.33 8.43
C GLU A 168 -12.36 -3.95 9.03
N LEU A 169 -13.15 -3.56 10.03
CA LEU A 169 -12.89 -2.38 10.84
C LEU A 169 -11.89 -2.76 11.93
N ALA A 170 -10.63 -2.32 11.77
CA ALA A 170 -9.56 -2.60 12.72
C ALA A 170 -9.65 -1.71 13.97
N ALA A 171 -10.17 -0.47 13.80
CA ALA A 171 -10.42 0.49 14.87
C ALA A 171 -11.48 1.50 14.40
N PRO A 172 -12.04 2.35 15.29
CA PRO A 172 -12.89 3.45 14.86
C PRO A 172 -12.17 4.33 13.83
N GLY A 173 -12.73 4.46 12.62
CA GLY A 173 -12.12 5.21 11.51
C GLY A 173 -10.93 4.54 10.83
N ILE A 174 -10.67 3.25 11.08
CA ILE A 174 -9.67 2.44 10.37
C ILE A 174 -10.33 1.21 9.76
N ALA A 175 -10.28 1.11 8.44
CA ALA A 175 -10.73 -0.09 7.73
C ALA A 175 -9.56 -0.72 6.96
N LYS A 176 -9.31 -1.98 7.21
CA LYS A 176 -8.40 -2.80 6.40
C LYS A 176 -9.19 -3.64 5.41
N ARG A 177 -8.67 -3.77 4.19
CA ARG A 177 -9.31 -4.54 3.12
C ARG A 177 -8.31 -5.45 2.46
N LYS A 178 -8.75 -6.67 2.17
CA LYS A 178 -8.07 -7.62 1.29
C LYS A 178 -8.92 -7.81 0.05
N TYR A 179 -8.35 -7.59 -1.13
CA TYR A 179 -9.02 -7.73 -2.41
C TYR A 179 -8.31 -8.80 -3.25
N VAL A 180 -9.03 -9.84 -3.62
CA VAL A 180 -8.52 -10.94 -4.44
C VAL A 180 -9.38 -11.05 -5.69
N TYR A 181 -8.73 -11.00 -6.86
CA TYR A 181 -9.39 -11.16 -8.14
C TYR A 181 -8.45 -11.82 -9.15
N TRP A 182 -8.97 -12.17 -10.31
CA TRP A 182 -8.21 -12.70 -11.44
C TRP A 182 -8.32 -11.73 -12.60
N ASP A 183 -7.21 -11.45 -13.26
CA ASP A 183 -7.12 -10.82 -14.56
C ASP A 183 -6.66 -11.83 -15.63
N ASP A 184 -6.45 -11.39 -16.87
CA ASP A 184 -6.02 -12.24 -17.98
C ASP A 184 -4.64 -12.89 -17.76
N THR A 185 -3.86 -12.40 -16.80
CA THR A 185 -2.51 -12.89 -16.47
C THR A 185 -2.49 -13.78 -15.22
N GLY A 186 -3.56 -13.80 -14.43
CA GLY A 186 -3.70 -14.65 -13.26
C GLY A 186 -4.26 -13.98 -12.02
N LYS A 187 -3.94 -14.52 -10.86
CA LYS A 187 -4.44 -14.04 -9.57
C LYS A 187 -3.72 -12.77 -9.14
N VAL A 188 -4.49 -11.83 -8.61
CA VAL A 188 -4.00 -10.59 -7.98
C VAL A 188 -4.54 -10.51 -6.56
N THR A 189 -3.66 -10.20 -5.62
CA THR A 189 -4.00 -9.97 -4.21
C THR A 189 -3.52 -8.60 -3.80
N ALA A 190 -4.45 -7.73 -3.41
CA ALA A 190 -4.16 -6.37 -2.97
C ALA A 190 -4.71 -6.14 -1.56
N TYR A 191 -4.06 -5.25 -0.83
CA TYR A 191 -4.42 -4.88 0.54
C TYR A 191 -4.53 -3.37 0.62
N PHE A 192 -5.54 -2.91 1.35
CA PHE A 192 -5.79 -1.48 1.54
C PHE A 192 -6.07 -1.20 3.00
N LEU A 193 -5.59 -0.05 3.45
CA LEU A 193 -6.00 0.54 4.72
C LEU A 193 -6.57 1.92 4.44
N GLU A 194 -7.82 2.15 4.86
CA GLU A 194 -8.42 3.48 4.88
C GLU A 194 -8.40 4.03 6.30
N ALA A 195 -7.93 5.29 6.45
CA ALA A 195 -7.92 6.01 7.71
C ALA A 195 -8.73 7.31 7.59
N ASP A 196 -9.68 7.51 8.50
CA ASP A 196 -10.49 8.73 8.56
C ASP A 196 -9.62 9.93 8.92
N LYS A 197 -9.56 10.90 8.02
CA LYS A 197 -8.78 12.13 8.17
C LYS A 197 -9.13 12.99 9.40
N ASN A 198 -10.33 12.80 9.96
CA ASN A 198 -10.76 13.58 11.13
C ASN A 198 -10.22 12.99 12.44
N LEU A 199 -9.94 11.69 12.45
CA LEU A 199 -9.44 10.95 13.63
C LEU A 199 -7.93 10.68 13.57
N TYR A 200 -7.37 10.67 12.36
CA TYR A 200 -5.99 10.29 12.11
C TYR A 200 -5.26 11.31 11.25
N LYS A 201 -3.95 11.36 11.40
CA LYS A 201 -3.01 12.05 10.52
C LYS A 201 -2.01 11.06 9.95
N VAL A 202 -1.41 11.41 8.81
CA VAL A 202 -0.31 10.69 8.20
C VAL A 202 0.96 11.49 8.45
N GLU A 203 2.04 10.81 8.80
CA GLU A 203 3.35 11.42 9.04
C GLU A 203 4.45 10.62 8.33
N PRO A 204 5.45 11.28 7.73
CA PRO A 204 6.65 10.63 7.26
C PRO A 204 7.59 10.33 8.42
N VAL A 205 8.23 9.16 8.40
CA VAL A 205 9.26 8.78 9.37
C VAL A 205 10.47 8.18 8.67
N LEU A 206 11.63 8.39 9.26
CA LEU A 206 12.90 7.82 8.79
C LEU A 206 13.26 6.57 9.58
N ALA A 207 13.89 5.61 8.91
CA ALA A 207 14.50 4.47 9.57
C ALA A 207 15.49 4.93 10.65
N GLN A 208 15.35 4.42 11.87
CA GLN A 208 16.22 4.79 13.00
C GLN A 208 16.25 6.32 13.29
N ASN A 209 15.23 7.07 12.83
CA ASN A 209 15.15 8.53 12.92
C ASN A 209 16.35 9.28 12.29
N GLN A 210 16.98 8.71 11.26
CA GLN A 210 18.12 9.33 10.58
C GLN A 210 18.27 8.94 9.11
N VAL A 211 19.11 9.67 8.37
CA VAL A 211 19.60 9.38 7.02
C VAL A 211 21.14 9.30 7.10
N PRO A 212 21.78 8.29 6.49
CA PRO A 212 21.18 7.04 6.04
C PRO A 212 20.73 6.15 7.20
N GLY A 213 19.67 5.40 6.97
CA GLY A 213 19.14 4.42 7.91
C GLY A 213 18.33 3.35 7.20
N LEU A 214 18.27 2.14 7.76
CA LEU A 214 17.48 1.03 7.24
C LEU A 214 16.77 0.31 8.39
N GLN A 215 15.46 0.12 8.29
CA GLN A 215 14.62 -0.51 9.30
C GLN A 215 13.39 -1.13 8.64
N ALA A 216 12.85 -2.23 9.20
CA ALA A 216 11.58 -2.79 8.77
C ALA A 216 10.44 -1.79 8.97
N THR A 217 9.44 -1.80 8.10
CA THR A 217 8.26 -0.93 8.20
C THR A 217 7.50 -1.15 9.52
N SER A 218 7.40 -2.44 9.97
CA SER A 218 6.83 -2.77 11.28
C SER A 218 7.61 -2.15 12.43
N GLY A 219 8.95 -2.19 12.38
CA GLY A 219 9.79 -1.58 13.41
C GLY A 219 9.69 -0.06 13.47
N MET A 220 9.47 0.62 12.33
CA MET A 220 9.15 2.06 12.32
C MET A 220 7.75 2.33 12.88
N SER A 221 6.76 1.49 12.54
CA SER A 221 5.41 1.56 13.10
C SER A 221 5.42 1.48 14.63
N ASP A 222 6.12 0.49 15.17
CA ASP A 222 6.21 0.24 16.61
C ASP A 222 6.95 1.38 17.34
N ALA A 223 8.03 1.90 16.75
CA ALA A 223 8.82 2.98 17.34
C ALA A 223 8.04 4.30 17.49
N HIS A 224 6.94 4.46 16.76
CA HIS A 224 6.10 5.65 16.76
C HIS A 224 4.67 5.39 17.27
N ASP A 225 4.38 4.23 17.88
CA ASP A 225 3.04 3.83 18.35
C ASP A 225 1.97 4.01 17.25
N ALA A 226 2.34 3.73 15.99
CA ALA A 226 1.49 3.95 14.84
C ALA A 226 0.38 2.90 14.74
N VAL A 227 -0.82 3.32 14.34
CA VAL A 227 -1.94 2.41 14.06
C VAL A 227 -1.69 1.60 12.81
N ALA A 228 -1.00 2.20 11.84
CA ALA A 228 -0.59 1.56 10.60
C ALA A 228 0.64 2.24 9.99
N ALA A 229 1.33 1.53 9.11
CA ALA A 229 2.46 2.04 8.35
C ALA A 229 2.51 1.41 6.95
N ILE A 230 3.13 2.13 6.03
CA ILE A 230 3.48 1.66 4.68
C ILE A 230 4.90 2.13 4.34
N ASN A 231 5.69 1.31 3.66
CA ASN A 231 6.99 1.71 3.12
C ASN A 231 6.84 2.93 2.18
N ALA A 232 7.85 3.80 2.08
CA ALA A 232 7.64 5.09 1.42
C ALA A 232 8.62 5.37 0.28
N THR A 233 9.64 6.23 0.46
CA THR A 233 10.48 6.68 -0.64
C THR A 233 11.48 5.63 -1.12
N TYR A 234 11.98 5.79 -2.33
CA TYR A 234 13.12 5.02 -2.85
C TYR A 234 14.39 5.34 -2.05
N PHE A 235 15.27 4.37 -1.93
CA PHE A 235 16.53 4.50 -1.19
C PHE A 235 17.65 3.72 -1.86
N ALA A 236 18.88 4.12 -1.61
CA ALA A 236 20.09 3.38 -1.98
C ALA A 236 20.34 2.23 -0.97
N GLY A 237 21.17 1.26 -1.35
CA GLY A 237 21.55 0.15 -0.44
C GLY A 237 22.27 0.62 0.83
N SER A 238 22.82 1.83 0.84
CA SER A 238 23.38 2.52 2.01
C SER A 238 22.32 3.04 2.99
N GLY A 239 21.06 3.19 2.54
CA GLY A 239 19.99 3.85 3.28
C GLY A 239 19.82 5.34 2.95
N ASP A 240 20.60 5.88 2.00
CA ASP A 240 20.43 7.25 1.51
C ASP A 240 19.10 7.40 0.76
N MET A 241 18.39 8.50 0.99
CA MET A 241 17.11 8.78 0.33
C MET A 241 17.28 9.13 -1.14
N LEU A 242 16.50 8.51 -2.02
CA LEU A 242 16.41 8.80 -3.45
C LEU A 242 15.09 9.53 -3.76
N GLY A 243 14.81 10.59 -3.02
CA GLY A 243 13.61 11.40 -3.16
C GLY A 243 13.58 12.55 -2.16
N MET A 244 12.68 13.52 -2.41
CA MET A 244 12.45 14.62 -1.47
C MET A 244 11.87 14.10 -0.17
N VAL A 245 12.51 14.43 0.94
CA VAL A 245 11.97 14.20 2.28
C VAL A 245 12.05 15.50 3.09
N LYS A 246 10.92 15.90 3.65
CA LYS A 246 10.79 17.03 4.57
C LYS A 246 9.93 16.59 5.74
N ILE A 247 10.39 16.79 6.96
CA ILE A 247 9.71 16.37 8.19
C ILE A 247 9.73 17.55 9.15
N ASP A 248 8.57 17.92 9.68
CA ASP A 248 8.41 19.09 10.58
C ASP A 248 9.05 20.36 10.01
N GLY A 249 8.91 20.59 8.72
CA GLY A 249 9.47 21.76 8.04
C GLY A 249 10.97 21.68 7.71
N LEU A 250 11.69 20.64 8.14
CA LEU A 250 13.13 20.48 7.91
C LEU A 250 13.38 19.37 6.87
N MET A 251 14.20 19.67 5.87
CA MET A 251 14.56 18.72 4.82
C MET A 251 15.50 17.62 5.35
N ALA A 252 15.24 16.38 4.96
CA ALA A 252 16.07 15.20 5.22
C ALA A 252 16.51 14.51 3.92
N GLY A 253 16.35 15.17 2.80
CA GLY A 253 16.71 14.72 1.46
C GLY A 253 16.27 15.73 0.42
N THR A 254 16.80 15.62 -0.79
CA THR A 254 16.44 16.48 -1.93
C THR A 254 15.80 15.68 -3.06
N THR A 255 15.35 16.37 -4.10
CA THR A 255 14.66 15.74 -5.24
C THR A 255 15.62 14.84 -6.04
N TYR A 256 15.07 13.75 -6.56
CA TYR A 256 15.70 12.87 -7.53
C TYR A 256 14.87 12.87 -8.81
N TYR A 257 15.40 13.36 -9.91
CA TYR A 257 14.70 13.55 -11.18
C TYR A 257 13.41 14.38 -11.10
N ASN A 258 13.25 15.25 -10.10
CA ASN A 258 12.03 16.04 -9.88
C ASN A 258 10.76 15.18 -9.95
N ARG A 259 10.78 14.06 -9.24
CA ARG A 259 9.68 13.11 -9.18
C ARG A 259 8.52 13.64 -8.35
N SER A 260 7.38 12.97 -8.47
CA SER A 260 6.18 13.26 -7.67
C SER A 260 6.42 13.02 -6.17
N ALA A 261 5.78 13.84 -5.37
CA ALA A 261 5.75 13.76 -3.93
C ALA A 261 4.31 13.86 -3.41
N PHE A 262 4.12 13.36 -2.21
CA PHE A 262 2.98 13.59 -1.34
C PHE A 262 3.38 14.61 -0.28
N GLY A 263 2.59 15.65 -0.08
CA GLY A 263 2.84 16.69 0.91
C GLY A 263 1.65 16.93 1.82
N ILE A 264 1.93 17.33 3.04
CA ILE A 264 0.96 17.69 4.08
C ILE A 264 1.15 19.18 4.42
N MET A 265 0.07 19.93 4.27
CA MET A 265 0.04 21.37 4.55
C MET A 265 -0.21 21.64 6.04
N PRO A 266 0.08 22.85 6.56
CA PRO A 266 -0.16 23.21 7.96
C PRO A 266 -1.61 23.04 8.43
N ASP A 267 -2.58 23.16 7.52
CA ASP A 267 -4.01 22.94 7.81
C ASP A 267 -4.44 21.45 7.73
N GLY A 268 -3.49 20.55 7.46
CA GLY A 268 -3.73 19.13 7.28
C GLY A 268 -4.27 18.75 5.90
N SER A 269 -4.43 19.69 4.97
CA SER A 269 -4.71 19.39 3.58
C SER A 269 -3.49 18.75 2.90
N THR A 270 -3.74 18.03 1.79
CA THR A 270 -2.71 17.26 1.10
C THR A 270 -2.48 17.76 -0.31
N VAL A 271 -1.26 17.62 -0.78
CA VAL A 271 -0.86 17.95 -2.15
C VAL A 271 -0.11 16.79 -2.77
N PHE A 272 -0.35 16.56 -4.07
CA PHE A 272 0.36 15.58 -4.89
C PHE A 272 0.89 16.26 -6.15
N GLY A 273 2.10 15.98 -6.54
CA GLY A 273 2.66 16.50 -7.78
C GLY A 273 4.18 16.42 -7.81
N ARG A 274 4.74 16.90 -8.89
CA ARG A 274 6.20 16.97 -9.04
C ARG A 274 6.75 18.07 -8.16
N VAL A 275 7.88 17.80 -7.51
CA VAL A 275 8.62 18.75 -6.69
C VAL A 275 10.02 18.94 -7.26
N SER A 276 10.50 20.17 -7.25
CA SER A 276 11.86 20.52 -7.60
C SER A 276 12.56 21.16 -6.41
N TYR A 277 13.89 21.05 -6.35
CA TYR A 277 14.69 21.65 -5.31
C TYR A 277 15.75 22.57 -5.91
N SER A 278 15.90 23.73 -5.32
CA SER A 278 17.09 24.57 -5.49
C SER A 278 17.53 25.13 -4.14
N GLY A 279 18.83 25.24 -3.94
CA GLY A 279 19.37 25.76 -2.70
C GLY A 279 20.61 26.61 -2.95
N THR A 280 20.82 27.62 -2.11
CA THR A 280 22.00 28.47 -2.10
C THR A 280 22.45 28.70 -0.65
N VAL A 281 23.73 28.52 -0.42
CA VAL A 281 24.40 28.89 0.84
C VAL A 281 25.29 30.08 0.60
N THR A 282 25.17 31.11 1.44
CA THR A 282 26.04 32.27 1.47
C THR A 282 26.76 32.36 2.83
N LEU A 283 28.10 32.27 2.81
CA LEU A 283 28.95 32.41 4.00
C LEU A 283 29.92 33.59 3.78
N GLY A 284 29.94 34.53 4.72
CA GLY A 284 30.85 35.69 4.64
C GLY A 284 30.72 36.53 3.37
N GLY A 285 29.60 36.44 2.67
CA GLY A 285 29.31 37.12 1.40
C GLY A 285 29.62 36.29 0.13
N ALA A 286 30.28 35.16 0.23
CA ALA A 286 30.45 34.22 -0.88
C ALA A 286 29.27 33.22 -0.96
N SER A 287 28.83 32.90 -2.17
CA SER A 287 27.64 32.07 -2.38
C SER A 287 27.96 30.83 -3.23
N GLN A 288 27.34 29.70 -2.89
CA GLN A 288 27.42 28.44 -3.63
C GLN A 288 26.05 27.74 -3.68
N SER A 289 25.81 27.04 -4.78
CA SER A 289 24.62 26.19 -4.92
C SER A 289 24.74 24.94 -4.07
N VAL A 290 23.61 24.51 -3.48
CA VAL A 290 23.49 23.27 -2.72
C VAL A 290 23.37 22.08 -3.65
N SER A 291 24.21 21.07 -3.44
CA SER A 291 24.18 19.80 -4.20
C SER A 291 23.24 18.77 -3.57
N GLY A 292 23.01 18.86 -2.25
CA GLY A 292 22.15 17.93 -1.52
C GLY A 292 21.98 18.29 -0.05
N VAL A 293 21.03 17.62 0.60
CA VAL A 293 20.78 17.70 2.03
C VAL A 293 20.82 16.30 2.60
N ASP A 294 21.55 16.10 3.69
CA ASP A 294 21.70 14.81 4.39
C ASP A 294 22.04 13.65 3.44
N ALA A 295 23.00 13.89 2.57
CA ALA A 295 23.45 12.95 1.54
C ALA A 295 24.97 12.80 1.58
N GLU A 296 25.50 11.80 0.88
CA GLU A 296 26.95 11.62 0.74
C GLU A 296 27.59 12.84 0.05
N ARG A 297 28.71 13.34 0.62
CA ARG A 297 29.47 14.43 0.03
C ARG A 297 30.42 13.90 -1.04
N GLY A 298 30.06 14.09 -2.30
CA GLY A 298 30.94 13.85 -3.44
C GLY A 298 31.94 14.98 -3.69
N GLU A 299 32.83 14.76 -4.66
CA GLU A 299 33.75 15.79 -5.16
C GLU A 299 32.95 16.98 -5.76
N ASN A 300 33.44 18.20 -5.53
CA ASN A 300 32.82 19.45 -5.99
C ASN A 300 31.39 19.72 -5.44
N ASN A 301 30.94 19.01 -4.41
CA ASN A 301 29.64 19.15 -3.84
C ASN A 301 29.63 20.09 -2.62
N LEU A 302 28.48 20.73 -2.42
CA LEU A 302 28.07 21.38 -1.18
C LEU A 302 26.88 20.62 -0.61
N ILE A 303 27.04 20.02 0.57
CA ILE A 303 26.00 19.31 1.29
C ILE A 303 25.67 20.05 2.58
N ILE A 304 24.37 20.16 2.88
CA ILE A 304 23.87 20.63 4.16
C ILE A 304 23.57 19.41 5.01
N TYR A 305 24.20 19.29 6.18
CA TYR A 305 23.91 18.25 7.16
C TYR A 305 23.16 18.86 8.35
N ASN A 306 22.04 18.27 8.71
CA ASN A 306 21.24 18.68 9.85
C ASN A 306 20.93 17.49 10.80
N LYS A 307 20.06 17.68 11.79
CA LYS A 307 19.75 16.67 12.80
C LYS A 307 19.32 15.30 12.23
N TRP A 308 18.78 15.27 11.01
CA TRP A 308 18.34 14.04 10.38
C TRP A 308 19.51 13.17 9.89
N TYR A 309 20.71 13.74 9.68
CA TYR A 309 21.90 12.96 9.36
C TYR A 309 22.54 12.29 10.58
N GLY A 310 22.04 12.60 11.77
CA GLY A 310 22.56 12.11 13.04
C GLY A 310 23.50 13.10 13.72
N SER A 311 24.40 12.61 14.57
CA SER A 311 25.23 13.50 15.43
C SER A 311 26.49 14.06 14.78
N ARG A 312 26.92 13.48 13.65
CA ARG A 312 28.16 13.86 12.94
C ARG A 312 28.02 13.69 11.43
N THR A 313 28.78 14.51 10.68
CA THR A 313 28.79 14.47 9.20
C THR A 313 29.44 13.21 8.64
N ARG A 314 30.28 12.52 9.38
CA ARG A 314 30.98 11.29 8.96
C ARG A 314 31.76 11.43 7.65
N THR A 315 32.11 12.66 7.24
CA THR A 315 32.90 12.97 6.06
C THR A 315 34.38 12.74 6.31
N ASN A 316 35.14 12.57 5.21
CA ASN A 316 36.60 12.57 5.23
C ASN A 316 37.17 14.00 5.38
N ASP A 317 38.48 14.14 5.52
CA ASP A 317 39.22 15.39 5.71
C ASP A 317 39.61 16.08 4.39
N CYS A 318 39.08 15.64 3.24
CA CYS A 318 39.37 16.23 1.93
C CYS A 318 38.60 17.52 1.62
N GLY A 319 37.81 18.02 2.56
CA GLY A 319 36.99 19.22 2.37
C GLY A 319 37.05 20.20 3.53
N MET A 320 36.13 21.12 3.52
CA MET A 320 35.91 22.09 4.62
C MET A 320 34.48 21.99 5.13
N GLU A 321 34.30 22.17 6.41
CA GLU A 321 32.98 22.12 7.08
C GLU A 321 32.79 23.36 7.94
N TYR A 322 31.69 24.04 7.71
CA TYR A 322 31.28 25.23 8.42
C TYR A 322 30.06 24.90 9.27
N THR A 323 30.25 24.81 10.60
CA THR A 323 29.13 24.66 11.52
C THR A 323 28.39 25.99 11.63
N VAL A 324 27.09 25.97 11.37
CA VAL A 324 26.23 27.16 11.37
C VAL A 324 25.21 27.05 12.49
N VAL A 325 25.20 28.03 13.39
CA VAL A 325 24.24 28.18 14.48
C VAL A 325 23.79 29.65 14.51
N ASN A 326 22.49 29.91 14.68
CA ASN A 326 21.90 31.23 14.73
C ASN A 326 22.34 32.18 13.57
N GLY A 327 22.43 31.61 12.35
CA GLY A 327 22.79 32.36 11.15
C GLY A 327 24.25 32.84 11.08
N LYS A 328 25.14 32.20 11.85
CA LYS A 328 26.59 32.51 11.86
C LYS A 328 27.41 31.23 11.81
N VAL A 329 28.58 31.32 11.21
CA VAL A 329 29.61 30.27 11.27
C VAL A 329 30.15 30.23 12.71
N SER A 330 29.92 29.12 13.41
CA SER A 330 30.38 28.95 14.82
C SER A 330 31.71 28.19 14.90
N ALA A 331 31.98 27.28 13.92
CA ALA A 331 33.24 26.50 13.86
C ALA A 331 33.57 26.18 12.41
N ILE A 332 34.87 25.90 12.16
CA ILE A 332 35.37 25.46 10.86
C ILE A 332 36.26 24.24 11.09
N ASN A 333 36.00 23.16 10.36
CA ASN A 333 36.74 21.90 10.42
C ASN A 333 37.05 21.40 9.01
N THR A 334 37.90 20.39 8.88
CA THR A 334 38.14 19.71 7.59
C THR A 334 37.16 18.61 7.30
N GLY A 335 36.61 17.95 8.32
CA GLY A 335 35.63 16.89 8.17
C GLY A 335 35.13 16.34 9.51
N ASN A 336 34.16 15.43 9.45
CA ASN A 336 33.57 14.74 10.61
C ASN A 336 33.09 15.67 11.74
N SER A 337 32.52 16.80 11.39
CA SER A 337 32.00 17.78 12.35
C SER A 337 30.81 17.25 13.15
N VAL A 338 30.67 17.75 14.38
CA VAL A 338 29.46 17.56 15.16
C VAL A 338 28.34 18.40 14.54
N ILE A 339 27.18 17.79 14.31
CA ILE A 339 25.98 18.48 13.83
C ILE A 339 25.22 19.02 15.04
N PRO A 340 25.02 20.35 15.16
CA PRO A 340 24.29 20.93 16.25
C PRO A 340 22.78 20.65 16.14
N ALA A 341 22.11 20.49 17.28
CA ALA A 341 20.68 20.20 17.32
C ALA A 341 19.81 21.34 16.75
N ASP A 342 20.29 22.59 16.91
CA ASP A 342 19.62 23.84 16.52
C ASP A 342 20.30 24.54 15.34
N GLY A 343 21.05 23.80 14.54
CA GLY A 343 21.79 24.33 13.39
C GLY A 343 22.08 23.27 12.33
N CYS A 344 23.15 23.52 11.58
CA CYS A 344 23.59 22.58 10.53
C CYS A 344 25.11 22.67 10.31
N VAL A 345 25.62 21.76 9.50
CA VAL A 345 26.98 21.82 8.96
C VAL A 345 26.92 21.95 7.45
N ILE A 346 27.56 22.97 6.93
CA ILE A 346 27.79 23.16 5.48
C ILE A 346 29.12 22.50 5.14
N SER A 347 29.06 21.41 4.41
CA SER A 347 30.23 20.61 4.02
C SER A 347 30.51 20.76 2.55
N VAL A 348 31.72 21.19 2.20
CA VAL A 348 32.15 21.45 0.82
C VAL A 348 33.40 20.69 0.48
N HIS A 349 33.55 20.30 -0.79
CA HIS A 349 34.74 19.63 -1.33
C HIS A 349 35.09 20.17 -2.72
N GLY A 350 36.36 20.13 -3.06
CA GLY A 350 36.89 20.58 -4.38
C GLY A 350 36.52 22.03 -4.69
N THR A 351 36.06 22.29 -5.91
CA THR A 351 35.73 23.66 -6.38
C THR A 351 34.67 24.36 -5.53
N ALA A 352 33.78 23.59 -4.86
CA ALA A 352 32.83 24.18 -3.93
C ALA A 352 33.48 24.74 -2.66
N ALA A 353 34.64 24.20 -2.26
CA ALA A 353 35.41 24.69 -1.13
C ALA A 353 36.15 26.00 -1.46
N ASP A 354 36.63 26.18 -2.70
CA ASP A 354 37.37 27.34 -3.13
C ASP A 354 36.63 28.66 -2.93
N ALA A 355 35.29 28.63 -3.14
CA ALA A 355 34.41 29.79 -2.95
C ALA A 355 34.39 30.29 -1.49
N PHE A 356 34.62 29.43 -0.52
CA PHE A 356 34.57 29.72 0.88
C PHE A 356 35.94 29.82 1.58
N ALA A 357 37.04 29.85 0.83
CA ALA A 357 38.39 29.87 1.37
C ALA A 357 38.67 31.04 2.34
N GLY A 358 37.96 32.16 2.21
CA GLY A 358 38.10 33.36 3.06
C GLY A 358 37.16 33.41 4.27
N VAL A 359 36.29 32.44 4.43
CA VAL A 359 35.24 32.40 5.48
C VAL A 359 35.89 32.18 6.85
N LYS A 360 35.39 32.90 7.87
CA LYS A 360 35.90 32.83 9.24
C LYS A 360 34.76 32.55 10.23
N ALA A 361 35.12 32.06 11.40
CA ALA A 361 34.19 31.95 12.50
C ALA A 361 33.66 33.35 12.88
N GLY A 362 32.36 33.47 13.08
CA GLY A 362 31.64 34.73 13.29
C GLY A 362 30.98 35.30 12.03
N ASP A 363 31.39 34.88 10.86
CA ASP A 363 30.80 35.34 9.59
C ASP A 363 29.32 34.97 9.49
N LYS A 364 28.54 35.84 8.81
CA LYS A 364 27.12 35.63 8.55
C LYS A 364 26.95 34.44 7.62
N ALA A 365 26.00 33.58 7.95
CA ALA A 365 25.54 32.48 7.14
C ALA A 365 24.06 32.66 6.75
N VAL A 366 23.75 32.53 5.47
CA VAL A 366 22.39 32.53 4.93
C VAL A 366 22.18 31.28 4.12
N ILE A 367 21.15 30.53 4.43
CA ILE A 367 20.76 29.32 3.71
C ILE A 367 19.36 29.56 3.12
N GLN A 368 19.27 29.49 1.81
CA GLN A 368 18.03 29.62 1.06
C GLN A 368 17.73 28.28 0.39
N GLN A 369 16.53 27.74 0.57
CA GLN A 369 16.10 26.50 -0.02
C GLN A 369 14.68 26.70 -0.54
N GLU A 370 14.45 26.31 -1.78
CA GLU A 370 13.22 26.53 -2.52
C GLU A 370 12.72 25.23 -3.17
N LEU A 371 11.46 24.95 -2.97
CA LEU A 371 10.75 23.83 -3.56
C LEU A 371 9.68 24.30 -4.56
N GLY A 372 9.43 25.61 -4.63
CA GLY A 372 8.31 26.21 -5.35
C GLY A 372 6.97 26.05 -4.62
N SER A 373 5.95 26.80 -5.10
CA SER A 373 4.59 26.68 -4.55
C SER A 373 3.92 25.43 -5.10
N PRO A 374 3.13 24.68 -4.28
CA PRO A 374 2.83 24.93 -2.87
C PRO A 374 3.82 24.27 -1.88
N TRP A 375 4.87 23.65 -2.36
CA TRP A 375 5.78 22.77 -1.60
C TRP A 375 6.58 23.50 -0.52
N ASN A 376 6.87 24.80 -0.72
CA ASN A 376 7.54 25.59 0.30
C ASN A 376 6.76 25.62 1.63
N ASP A 377 5.43 25.68 1.53
CA ASP A 377 4.52 25.80 2.68
C ASP A 377 4.20 24.45 3.33
N ALA A 378 4.47 23.32 2.63
CA ALA A 378 4.21 21.99 3.19
C ALA A 378 5.08 21.75 4.44
N VAL A 379 4.47 21.21 5.50
CA VAL A 379 5.16 20.82 6.74
C VAL A 379 5.93 19.53 6.51
N ASP A 380 5.26 18.56 5.86
CA ASP A 380 5.83 17.27 5.57
C ASP A 380 5.76 16.98 4.07
N ILE A 381 6.81 16.34 3.55
CA ILE A 381 6.88 15.89 2.15
C ILE A 381 7.54 14.52 2.09
N MET A 382 6.93 13.60 1.36
CA MET A 382 7.50 12.31 1.01
C MET A 382 7.52 12.15 -0.50
N GLY A 383 8.70 12.22 -1.10
CA GLY A 383 8.92 12.04 -2.53
C GLY A 383 9.11 10.59 -2.89
N ALA A 384 8.44 10.13 -3.93
CA ALA A 384 8.61 8.79 -4.49
C ALA A 384 8.21 8.80 -5.98
N GLY A 385 6.89 8.73 -6.28
CA GLY A 385 6.39 8.72 -7.65
C GLY A 385 6.41 7.34 -8.31
N PRO A 386 5.87 7.22 -9.51
CA PRO A 386 5.19 8.30 -10.23
C PRO A 386 3.78 8.61 -9.69
N ARG A 387 3.18 9.70 -10.14
CA ARG A 387 1.75 9.91 -9.94
C ARG A 387 0.95 8.83 -10.65
N LEU A 388 -0.14 8.39 -10.05
CA LEU A 388 -0.99 7.30 -10.57
C LEU A 388 -2.42 7.77 -10.88
N VAL A 389 -3.00 8.56 -9.98
CA VAL A 389 -4.36 9.09 -10.12
C VAL A 389 -4.33 10.59 -9.82
N GLN A 390 -5.07 11.34 -10.60
CA GLN A 390 -5.28 12.78 -10.44
C GLN A 390 -6.75 13.11 -10.65
N ASP A 391 -7.38 13.82 -9.71
CA ASP A 391 -8.78 14.23 -9.78
C ASP A 391 -9.72 13.07 -10.16
N GLY A 392 -9.47 11.87 -9.62
CA GLY A 392 -10.23 10.66 -9.91
C GLY A 392 -10.00 10.05 -11.28
N GLN A 393 -9.01 10.53 -12.05
CA GLN A 393 -8.64 9.97 -13.34
C GLN A 393 -7.24 9.35 -13.30
N VAL A 394 -7.06 8.25 -14.02
CA VAL A 394 -5.74 7.62 -14.18
C VAL A 394 -4.81 8.60 -14.89
N ASN A 395 -3.67 8.86 -14.26
CA ASN A 395 -2.63 9.77 -14.78
C ASN A 395 -1.24 9.24 -14.35
N VAL A 396 -0.73 8.26 -15.09
CA VAL A 396 0.56 7.63 -14.80
C VAL A 396 1.69 8.44 -15.43
N THR A 397 2.42 9.19 -14.62
CA THR A 397 3.47 10.12 -15.07
C THR A 397 4.87 9.50 -15.14
N ALA A 398 4.98 8.17 -15.12
CA ALA A 398 6.25 7.46 -15.02
C ALA A 398 7.27 7.78 -16.12
N ALA A 399 6.80 8.09 -17.34
CA ALA A 399 7.68 8.51 -18.43
C ALA A 399 8.27 9.90 -18.19
N ASP A 400 7.44 10.84 -17.75
CA ASP A 400 7.82 12.24 -17.52
C ASP A 400 8.72 12.40 -16.27
N GLU A 401 8.68 11.39 -15.37
CA GLU A 401 9.49 11.33 -14.15
C GLU A 401 10.73 10.45 -14.29
N ALA A 402 11.10 10.12 -15.54
CA ALA A 402 12.31 9.37 -15.92
C ALA A 402 12.44 8.02 -15.20
N PHE A 403 11.32 7.31 -14.94
CA PHE A 403 11.37 5.95 -14.45
C PHE A 403 11.86 4.99 -15.55
N PRO A 404 12.71 4.02 -15.22
CA PRO A 404 13.24 3.06 -16.19
C PRO A 404 12.13 2.10 -16.70
N ALA A 405 12.36 1.47 -17.85
CA ALA A 405 11.36 0.70 -18.58
C ALA A 405 10.78 -0.49 -17.78
N ASP A 406 11.61 -1.15 -16.99
CA ASP A 406 11.21 -2.27 -16.14
C ASP A 406 10.19 -1.85 -15.05
N ILE A 407 10.34 -0.65 -14.48
CA ILE A 407 9.36 -0.08 -13.54
C ILE A 407 8.11 0.37 -14.29
N ARG A 408 8.25 1.00 -15.46
CA ARG A 408 7.14 1.56 -16.23
C ARG A 408 6.18 0.48 -16.75
N TYR A 409 6.70 -0.65 -17.20
CA TYR A 409 5.93 -1.67 -17.91
C TYR A 409 5.91 -3.03 -17.22
N GLY A 410 6.82 -3.29 -16.27
CA GLY A 410 6.91 -4.55 -15.56
C GLY A 410 5.79 -4.73 -14.52
N ARG A 411 5.34 -5.98 -14.34
CA ARG A 411 4.51 -6.38 -13.21
C ARG A 411 5.39 -6.57 -11.98
N ALA A 412 4.99 -6.01 -10.86
CA ALA A 412 5.71 -6.10 -9.59
C ALA A 412 4.77 -5.91 -8.40
N PRO A 413 5.18 -6.27 -7.17
CA PRO A 413 4.56 -5.72 -5.98
C PRO A 413 4.60 -4.20 -6.04
N ARG A 414 3.53 -3.53 -5.59
CA ARG A 414 3.42 -2.08 -5.61
C ARG A 414 2.90 -1.58 -4.27
N SER A 415 3.35 -0.39 -3.90
CA SER A 415 2.83 0.36 -2.76
C SER A 415 2.33 1.73 -3.23
N ALA A 416 1.32 2.29 -2.58
CA ALA A 416 0.80 3.62 -2.89
C ALA A 416 0.21 4.30 -1.68
N ILE A 417 0.32 5.63 -1.68
CA ILE A 417 -0.49 6.56 -0.87
C ILE A 417 -1.55 7.18 -1.77
N ALA A 418 -2.77 7.25 -1.28
CA ALA A 418 -3.85 7.95 -1.96
C ALA A 418 -4.70 8.75 -0.97
N VAL A 419 -5.45 9.70 -1.51
CA VAL A 419 -6.56 10.38 -0.83
C VAL A 419 -7.83 10.05 -1.58
N LEU A 420 -8.84 9.57 -0.84
CA LEU A 420 -10.13 9.20 -1.38
C LEU A 420 -11.02 10.43 -1.66
N GLN A 421 -12.15 10.23 -2.36
CA GLN A 421 -13.09 11.29 -2.67
C GLN A 421 -13.66 11.97 -1.41
N ASN A 422 -13.83 11.24 -0.29
CA ASN A 422 -14.24 11.79 1.00
C ASN A 422 -13.11 12.50 1.77
N GLY A 423 -11.89 12.45 1.24
CA GLY A 423 -10.68 13.04 1.82
C GLY A 423 -9.93 12.13 2.78
N ASN A 424 -10.40 10.91 3.04
CA ASN A 424 -9.69 9.94 3.86
C ASN A 424 -8.38 9.49 3.19
N TYR A 425 -7.41 9.11 4.02
CA TYR A 425 -6.17 8.53 3.54
C TYR A 425 -6.36 7.06 3.17
N LEU A 426 -5.71 6.62 2.10
CA LEU A 426 -5.67 5.22 1.70
C LEU A 426 -4.23 4.78 1.48
N PHE A 427 -3.76 3.79 2.25
CA PHE A 427 -2.56 3.04 1.96
C PHE A 427 -2.93 1.80 1.15
N GLY A 428 -2.21 1.52 0.09
CA GLY A 428 -2.44 0.36 -0.75
C GLY A 428 -1.17 -0.39 -1.06
N VAL A 429 -1.24 -1.73 -0.98
CA VAL A 429 -0.17 -2.64 -1.42
C VAL A 429 -0.78 -3.73 -2.28
N VAL A 430 -0.11 -4.09 -3.36
CA VAL A 430 -0.41 -5.31 -4.12
C VAL A 430 0.79 -6.24 -4.05
N ASP A 431 0.53 -7.49 -3.68
CA ASP A 431 1.53 -8.56 -3.74
C ASP A 431 1.92 -8.86 -5.19
N GLY A 432 3.11 -9.39 -5.40
CA GLY A 432 3.57 -9.75 -6.72
C GLY A 432 4.78 -10.67 -6.70
N ARG A 433 5.20 -11.16 -7.89
CA ARG A 433 6.32 -12.10 -8.06
C ARG A 433 6.10 -13.43 -7.33
N GLN A 434 4.86 -13.80 -7.07
CA GLN A 434 4.47 -14.98 -6.31
C GLN A 434 3.37 -15.75 -7.05
N ALA A 435 3.21 -17.05 -6.76
CA ALA A 435 2.16 -17.89 -7.34
C ALA A 435 0.74 -17.37 -6.99
N ASP A 436 0.60 -16.77 -5.79
CA ASP A 436 -0.67 -16.23 -5.29
C ASP A 436 -0.94 -14.78 -5.70
N SER A 437 0.01 -14.10 -6.34
CA SER A 437 -0.18 -12.77 -6.93
C SER A 437 0.95 -12.43 -7.89
N HIS A 438 0.61 -12.06 -9.13
CA HIS A 438 1.59 -11.68 -10.15
C HIS A 438 2.12 -10.26 -9.97
N GLY A 439 1.41 -9.45 -9.19
CA GLY A 439 1.63 -8.01 -9.14
C GLY A 439 0.96 -7.28 -10.29
N LEU A 440 1.15 -5.97 -10.32
CA LEU A 440 0.52 -5.09 -11.30
C LEU A 440 1.56 -4.22 -12.01
N THR A 441 1.26 -3.84 -13.26
CA THR A 441 1.90 -2.70 -13.90
C THR A 441 1.44 -1.41 -13.23
N LEU A 442 2.13 -0.29 -13.45
CA LEU A 442 1.72 1.00 -12.90
C LEU A 442 0.34 1.44 -13.39
N THR A 443 -0.02 1.14 -14.64
CA THR A 443 -1.34 1.47 -15.20
C THR A 443 -2.45 0.66 -14.54
N GLU A 444 -2.29 -0.64 -14.41
CA GLU A 444 -3.27 -1.50 -13.73
C GLU A 444 -3.40 -1.13 -12.25
N TRP A 445 -2.30 -0.76 -11.60
CA TRP A 445 -2.31 -0.27 -10.23
C TRP A 445 -3.09 1.04 -10.10
N ALA A 446 -2.90 1.98 -11.02
CA ALA A 446 -3.65 3.22 -11.06
C ALA A 446 -5.15 2.99 -11.30
N GLU A 447 -5.52 2.08 -12.22
CA GLU A 447 -6.92 1.70 -12.45
C GLU A 447 -7.55 1.06 -11.19
N LEU A 448 -6.81 0.22 -10.48
CA LEU A 448 -7.29 -0.36 -9.24
C LEU A 448 -7.48 0.69 -8.16
N LEU A 449 -6.53 1.63 -7.98
CA LEU A 449 -6.66 2.73 -7.03
C LEU A 449 -7.87 3.64 -7.36
N LYS A 450 -8.08 3.96 -8.64
CA LYS A 450 -9.28 4.66 -9.08
C LYS A 450 -10.55 3.86 -8.74
N LYS A 451 -10.57 2.55 -9.00
CA LYS A 451 -11.71 1.67 -8.71
C LYS A 451 -12.06 1.64 -7.22
N VAL A 452 -11.09 1.72 -6.33
CA VAL A 452 -11.31 1.81 -4.87
C VAL A 452 -11.57 3.23 -4.37
N GLY A 453 -11.75 4.20 -5.29
CA GLY A 453 -12.21 5.55 -4.96
C GLY A 453 -11.13 6.59 -4.72
N ALA A 454 -9.88 6.34 -5.14
CA ALA A 454 -8.83 7.35 -5.06
C ALA A 454 -9.21 8.60 -5.89
N ARG A 455 -9.12 9.77 -5.27
CA ARG A 455 -9.15 11.08 -5.93
C ARG A 455 -7.76 11.40 -6.46
N ASP A 456 -6.76 11.28 -5.60
CA ASP A 456 -5.34 11.47 -5.91
C ASP A 456 -4.55 10.28 -5.39
N ALA A 457 -3.54 9.81 -6.15
CA ALA A 457 -2.67 8.72 -5.73
C ALA A 457 -1.27 8.83 -6.34
N MET A 458 -0.29 8.39 -5.56
CA MET A 458 1.10 8.30 -5.97
C MET A 458 1.66 6.93 -5.60
N ASN A 459 2.47 6.36 -6.51
CA ASN A 459 3.25 5.15 -6.22
C ASN A 459 4.37 5.46 -5.22
N LEU A 460 4.63 4.53 -4.34
CA LEU A 460 5.76 4.50 -3.42
C LEU A 460 6.80 3.48 -3.90
N ASP A 461 7.88 3.28 -3.16
CA ASP A 461 8.81 2.20 -3.48
C ASP A 461 8.09 0.84 -3.45
N GLY A 462 8.44 -0.01 -4.39
CA GLY A 462 7.74 -1.26 -4.65
C GLY A 462 8.64 -2.49 -4.56
N GLY A 463 8.21 -3.56 -5.21
CA GLY A 463 8.97 -4.82 -5.21
C GLY A 463 9.06 -5.43 -3.82
N GLY A 464 10.26 -5.83 -3.41
CA GLY A 464 10.51 -6.40 -2.08
C GLY A 464 10.33 -5.44 -0.92
N SER A 465 10.24 -4.13 -1.19
CA SER A 465 9.98 -3.10 -0.17
C SER A 465 8.50 -2.95 0.16
N SER A 466 7.59 -3.59 -0.60
CA SER A 466 6.13 -3.40 -0.44
C SER A 466 5.61 -4.06 0.84
N ASP A 467 5.37 -3.24 1.86
CA ASP A 467 4.86 -3.67 3.17
C ASP A 467 3.74 -2.75 3.66
N LEU A 468 2.64 -3.35 4.09
CA LEU A 468 1.53 -2.68 4.79
C LEU A 468 1.40 -3.28 6.19
N VAL A 469 1.59 -2.46 7.20
CA VAL A 469 1.51 -2.84 8.61
C VAL A 469 0.25 -2.25 9.23
N VAL A 470 -0.50 -3.03 10.01
CA VAL A 470 -1.66 -2.57 10.77
C VAL A 470 -1.63 -3.22 12.14
N GLY A 471 -1.63 -2.41 13.20
CA GLY A 471 -1.57 -2.91 14.57
C GLY A 471 -0.29 -3.71 14.87
N GLY A 472 0.84 -3.34 14.27
CA GLY A 472 2.13 -4.02 14.39
C GLY A 472 2.28 -5.27 13.51
N GLU A 473 1.25 -5.69 12.77
CA GLU A 473 1.27 -6.89 11.94
C GLU A 473 1.33 -6.57 10.44
N VAL A 474 2.22 -7.24 9.70
CA VAL A 474 2.28 -7.17 8.23
C VAL A 474 1.04 -7.82 7.63
N GLN A 475 0.33 -7.10 6.78
CA GLN A 475 -0.93 -7.54 6.20
C GLN A 475 -0.79 -8.26 4.87
N ASN A 476 0.23 -7.92 4.11
CA ASN A 476 0.52 -8.48 2.79
C ASN A 476 1.55 -9.62 2.87
N SER A 477 1.96 -10.16 1.72
CA SER A 477 3.00 -11.18 1.60
C SER A 477 4.21 -10.59 0.88
N PRO A 478 5.25 -10.13 1.59
CA PRO A 478 6.44 -9.55 0.97
C PRO A 478 7.13 -10.52 0.00
N SER A 479 7.48 -10.05 -1.20
CA SER A 479 8.06 -10.91 -2.25
C SER A 479 9.46 -11.44 -1.93
N ASP A 480 10.15 -10.86 -0.94
CA ASP A 480 11.45 -11.33 -0.45
C ASP A 480 11.31 -12.43 0.61
N GLY A 481 10.07 -12.83 0.95
CA GLY A 481 9.76 -13.84 1.98
C GLY A 481 9.67 -13.29 3.41
N SER A 482 10.12 -12.05 3.62
CA SER A 482 10.01 -11.29 4.87
C SER A 482 10.08 -9.79 4.55
N GLU A 483 9.75 -8.93 5.53
CA GLU A 483 9.93 -7.49 5.40
C GLU A 483 11.39 -7.15 5.02
N ARG A 484 11.53 -6.27 4.04
CA ARG A 484 12.81 -5.64 3.73
C ARG A 484 13.04 -4.46 4.65
N SER A 485 14.27 -4.28 5.15
CA SER A 485 14.65 -3.01 5.77
C SER A 485 14.68 -1.92 4.72
N VAL A 486 13.91 -0.85 4.94
CA VAL A 486 13.71 0.30 4.03
C VAL A 486 14.15 1.60 4.71
N GLY A 487 14.32 2.67 3.95
CA GLY A 487 14.83 3.94 4.47
C GLY A 487 13.80 4.81 5.17
N SER A 488 12.51 4.65 4.85
CA SER A 488 11.43 5.49 5.37
C SER A 488 10.07 4.81 5.27
N ALA A 489 9.12 5.30 6.05
CA ALA A 489 7.73 4.91 6.01
C ALA A 489 6.79 6.13 6.09
N LEU A 490 5.54 5.95 5.67
CA LEU A 490 4.43 6.80 6.06
C LEU A 490 3.64 6.05 7.14
N ILE A 491 3.40 6.72 8.26
CA ILE A 491 2.66 6.15 9.39
C ILE A 491 1.31 6.84 9.57
N VAL A 492 0.36 6.11 10.14
CA VAL A 492 -0.95 6.62 10.56
C VAL A 492 -0.98 6.69 12.07
N VAL A 493 -1.15 7.88 12.62
CA VAL A 493 -1.24 8.12 14.06
C VAL A 493 -2.53 8.85 14.41
N LYS A 494 -3.00 8.70 15.63
CA LYS A 494 -4.18 9.43 16.14
C LYS A 494 -3.88 10.92 16.23
N LYS A 495 -4.88 11.75 15.94
CA LYS A 495 -4.85 13.18 16.18
C LYS A 495 -4.98 13.52 17.66
#